data_7aa4bd1268c22cba8368b7b9a1bf57ef
#
_entry.id   7aa4bd1268c22cba8368b7b9a1bf57ef
#
_cell.length_a   1.000
_cell.length_b   1.000
_cell.length_c   1.000
_cell.angle_alpha   90.00
_cell.angle_beta   90.00
_cell.angle_gamma   90.00
#
_symmetry.space_group_name_H-M   'P 1'
#
loop_
_entity.id
_entity.type
_entity.pdbx_description
1 polymer ?
#
loop_
_entity_poly.entity_id
_entity_poly.type
_entity_poly.pdbx_seq_one_letter_code
_entity_poly.pdbx_strand_id
1 'polypeptide(L)'
;MKRPYIVAFLLIIPLFKTGFTLDKAIVPREEILSGGPPKDGIPALLKPKFVGADKADFLGPEDQVIGVVLNGQPKAYPIKILNWHEVVNDYAGDMPIAVTF
;
A
#
# COMPACT_ATOMS: atom_id res chain seq x y z
N MET A 1 -21.45 37.60 46.61
CA MET A 1 -20.49 36.85 45.78
C MET A 1 -21.09 36.59 44.39
N LYS A 2 -20.57 37.21 43.39
CA LYS A 2 -20.99 36.95 41.99
C LYS A 2 -20.21 35.73 41.46
N ARG A 3 -20.92 34.64 41.11
CA ARG A 3 -20.33 33.46 40.50
C ARG A 3 -19.93 33.81 39.04
N PRO A 4 -18.69 33.52 38.60
CA PRO A 4 -18.34 33.71 37.19
C PRO A 4 -19.02 32.61 36.35
N TYR A 5 -19.75 33.01 35.35
CA TYR A 5 -20.27 32.11 34.31
C TYR A 5 -19.14 31.75 33.40
N ILE A 6 -18.70 30.48 33.40
CA ILE A 6 -17.76 29.95 32.39
C ILE A 6 -18.61 29.65 31.17
N VAL A 7 -18.47 30.49 30.14
CA VAL A 7 -19.01 30.21 28.81
C VAL A 7 -18.03 29.28 28.13
N ALA A 8 -18.32 27.98 28.09
CA ALA A 8 -17.57 27.02 27.32
C ALA A 8 -17.88 27.23 25.83
N PHE A 9 -16.93 27.80 25.08
CA PHE A 9 -17.00 27.83 23.63
C PHE A 9 -16.75 26.45 23.09
N LEU A 10 -17.81 25.77 22.66
CA LEU A 10 -17.70 24.48 21.95
C LEU A 10 -17.19 24.77 20.54
N LEU A 11 -15.91 24.58 20.30
CA LEU A 11 -15.32 24.69 18.97
C LEU A 11 -15.80 23.48 18.15
N ILE A 12 -16.83 23.68 17.34
CA ILE A 12 -17.26 22.69 16.35
C ILE A 12 -16.25 22.74 15.23
N ILE A 13 -15.28 21.85 15.25
CA ILE A 13 -14.38 21.62 14.10
C ILE A 13 -15.20 20.86 13.05
N PRO A 14 -15.51 21.47 11.88
CA PRO A 14 -16.16 20.73 10.82
C PRO A 14 -15.22 19.63 10.37
N LEU A 15 -15.63 18.38 10.54
CA LEU A 15 -14.93 17.21 9.99
C LEU A 15 -15.10 17.27 8.48
N PHE A 16 -14.20 17.97 7.78
CA PHE A 16 -14.14 17.90 6.33
C PHE A 16 -13.75 16.47 5.97
N LYS A 17 -14.73 15.69 5.55
CA LYS A 17 -14.47 14.46 4.83
C LYS A 17 -13.79 14.87 3.52
N THR A 18 -12.46 14.80 3.47
CA THR A 18 -11.72 14.88 2.22
C THR A 18 -12.00 13.62 1.44
N GLY A 19 -13.18 13.56 0.85
CA GLY A 19 -13.52 12.50 -0.09
C GLY A 19 -12.66 12.68 -1.35
N PHE A 20 -12.19 11.56 -1.89
CA PHE A 20 -11.58 11.57 -3.21
C PHE A 20 -12.61 12.10 -4.21
N THR A 21 -12.28 13.18 -4.95
CA THR A 21 -13.14 13.75 -5.97
C THR A 21 -12.59 13.43 -7.36
N LEU A 22 -13.47 13.08 -8.28
CA LEU A 22 -13.13 12.84 -9.69
C LEU A 22 -13.23 14.11 -10.54
N ASP A 23 -13.36 15.28 -9.92
CA ASP A 23 -13.59 16.55 -10.62
C ASP A 23 -12.40 16.99 -11.49
N LYS A 24 -11.22 16.39 -11.26
CA LYS A 24 -10.00 16.63 -12.06
C LYS A 24 -9.64 15.45 -12.95
N ALA A 25 -10.55 14.53 -13.19
CA ALA A 25 -10.30 13.41 -14.08
C ALA A 25 -10.13 13.92 -15.53
N ILE A 26 -9.16 13.38 -16.25
CA ILE A 26 -8.90 13.69 -17.66
C ILE A 26 -9.73 12.80 -18.61
N VAL A 27 -10.47 11.85 -18.07
CA VAL A 27 -11.40 10.98 -18.79
C VAL A 27 -12.82 11.21 -18.30
N PRO A 28 -13.86 10.98 -19.11
CA PRO A 28 -15.25 11.04 -18.67
C PRO A 28 -15.47 10.13 -17.46
N ARG A 29 -16.27 10.61 -16.51
CA ARG A 29 -16.50 9.91 -15.24
C ARG A 29 -17.14 8.52 -15.45
N GLU A 30 -17.99 8.39 -16.45
CA GLU A 30 -18.65 7.16 -16.85
C GLU A 30 -17.70 6.11 -17.43
N GLU A 31 -16.52 6.50 -17.86
CA GLU A 31 -15.48 5.59 -18.35
C GLU A 31 -14.60 5.03 -17.21
N ILE A 32 -14.75 5.56 -15.99
CA ILE A 32 -14.03 5.11 -14.81
C ILE A 32 -14.81 3.98 -14.18
N LEU A 33 -14.39 2.74 -14.47
CA LEU A 33 -15.04 1.54 -13.97
C LEU A 33 -14.36 1.04 -12.70
N SER A 34 -15.13 0.30 -11.88
CA SER A 34 -14.57 -0.40 -10.72
C SER A 34 -13.65 -1.54 -11.17
N GLY A 35 -12.47 -1.66 -10.57
CA GLY A 35 -11.55 -2.77 -10.80
C GLY A 35 -11.94 -4.08 -10.09
N GLY A 36 -13.08 -4.10 -9.39
CA GLY A 36 -13.60 -5.26 -8.65
C GLY A 36 -13.40 -5.14 -7.15
N PRO A 37 -12.18 -5.29 -6.59
CA PRO A 37 -11.97 -5.15 -5.16
C PRO A 37 -12.31 -3.73 -4.66
N PRO A 38 -12.88 -3.60 -3.45
CA PRO A 38 -13.07 -2.28 -2.84
C PRO A 38 -11.73 -1.65 -2.50
N LYS A 39 -11.74 -0.36 -2.12
CA LYS A 39 -10.56 0.30 -1.59
C LYS A 39 -9.97 -0.54 -0.45
N ASP A 40 -8.66 -0.74 -0.48
CA ASP A 40 -7.91 -1.58 0.47
C ASP A 40 -8.38 -3.06 0.51
N GLY A 41 -9.07 -3.52 -0.53
CA GLY A 41 -9.58 -4.89 -0.63
C GLY A 41 -8.50 -5.94 -0.94
N ILE A 42 -7.33 -5.52 -1.43
CA ILE A 42 -6.16 -6.37 -1.65
C ILE A 42 -5.12 -6.01 -0.59
N PRO A 43 -4.84 -6.88 0.40
CA PRO A 43 -3.93 -6.56 1.48
C PRO A 43 -2.48 -6.55 1.00
N ALA A 44 -1.77 -5.44 1.22
CA ALA A 44 -0.33 -5.37 0.98
C ALA A 44 0.43 -6.36 1.87
N LEU A 45 1.47 -6.99 1.33
CA LEU A 45 2.36 -7.85 2.10
C LEU A 45 3.33 -6.99 2.90
N LEU A 46 3.22 -7.08 4.23
CA LEU A 46 4.08 -6.33 5.14
C LEU A 46 5.16 -7.26 5.73
N LYS A 47 6.42 -6.82 5.70
CA LYS A 47 7.56 -7.56 6.26
C LYS A 47 7.65 -9.00 5.73
N PRO A 48 7.87 -9.20 4.41
CA PRO A 48 7.95 -10.51 3.80
C PRO A 48 9.07 -11.33 4.43
N LYS A 49 8.85 -12.65 4.53
CA LYS A 49 9.89 -13.60 4.94
C LYS A 49 10.61 -14.09 3.70
N PHE A 50 11.94 -14.04 3.72
CA PHE A 50 12.77 -14.52 2.63
C PHE A 50 13.37 -15.88 2.96
N VAL A 51 13.61 -16.66 1.93
CA VAL A 51 14.39 -17.90 1.96
C VAL A 51 15.58 -17.77 1.03
N GLY A 52 16.61 -18.55 1.21
CA GLY A 52 17.70 -18.66 0.23
C GLY A 52 17.19 -19.19 -1.11
N ALA A 53 17.86 -18.83 -2.20
CA ALA A 53 17.48 -19.29 -3.53
C ALA A 53 17.47 -20.83 -3.65
N ASP A 54 18.37 -21.49 -2.93
CA ASP A 54 18.49 -22.95 -2.82
C ASP A 54 17.32 -23.63 -2.10
N LYS A 55 16.46 -22.85 -1.44
CA LYS A 55 15.28 -23.30 -0.69
C LYS A 55 13.96 -22.78 -1.27
N ALA A 56 14.02 -22.17 -2.43
CA ALA A 56 12.84 -21.62 -3.10
C ALA A 56 12.14 -22.68 -4.00
N ASP A 57 11.93 -23.88 -3.48
CA ASP A 57 11.37 -25.04 -4.22
C ASP A 57 9.94 -24.80 -4.75
N PHE A 58 9.27 -23.76 -4.25
CA PHE A 58 7.95 -23.34 -4.74
C PHE A 58 8.01 -22.56 -6.06
N LEU A 59 9.21 -22.21 -6.55
CA LEU A 59 9.45 -21.54 -7.83
C LEU A 59 9.90 -22.54 -8.88
N GLY A 60 9.25 -22.51 -10.03
CA GLY A 60 9.72 -23.21 -11.22
C GLY A 60 10.70 -22.36 -12.03
N PRO A 61 11.38 -22.96 -13.03
CA PRO A 61 12.38 -22.26 -13.86
C PRO A 61 11.77 -21.13 -14.71
N GLU A 62 10.48 -21.21 -15.02
CA GLU A 62 9.76 -20.21 -15.82
C GLU A 62 9.01 -19.17 -14.99
N ASP A 63 9.06 -19.29 -13.66
CA ASP A 63 8.39 -18.31 -12.79
C ASP A 63 9.10 -16.97 -12.84
N GLN A 64 8.32 -15.92 -13.08
CA GLN A 64 8.83 -14.55 -13.14
C GLN A 64 9.03 -13.97 -11.75
N VAL A 65 10.08 -13.19 -11.61
CA VAL A 65 10.40 -12.46 -10.37
C VAL A 65 10.79 -11.01 -10.68
N ILE A 66 10.52 -10.12 -9.75
CA ILE A 66 11.13 -8.80 -9.72
C ILE A 66 12.41 -8.91 -8.90
N GLY A 67 13.56 -8.81 -9.57
CA GLY A 67 14.86 -8.80 -8.91
C GLY A 67 15.32 -7.38 -8.62
N VAL A 68 15.82 -7.15 -7.40
CA VAL A 68 16.41 -5.87 -7.01
C VAL A 68 17.74 -6.11 -6.29
N VAL A 69 18.68 -5.19 -6.50
CA VAL A 69 19.93 -5.14 -5.72
C VAL A 69 20.06 -3.74 -5.16
N LEU A 70 19.85 -3.61 -3.86
CA LEU A 70 19.93 -2.34 -3.15
C LEU A 70 20.84 -2.48 -1.94
N ASN A 71 21.73 -1.54 -1.72
CA ASN A 71 22.72 -1.60 -0.64
C ASN A 71 23.51 -2.94 -0.61
N GLY A 72 23.82 -3.49 -1.80
CA GLY A 72 24.53 -4.77 -1.93
C GLY A 72 23.70 -6.01 -1.54
N GLN A 73 22.41 -5.86 -1.27
CA GLN A 73 21.50 -6.94 -0.92
C GLN A 73 20.62 -7.32 -2.10
N PRO A 74 20.84 -8.50 -2.73
CA PRO A 74 19.96 -9.02 -3.76
C PRO A 74 18.70 -9.61 -3.13
N LYS A 75 17.54 -9.23 -3.68
CA LYS A 75 16.23 -9.80 -3.32
C LYS A 75 15.43 -10.09 -4.57
N ALA A 76 14.61 -11.14 -4.54
CA ALA A 76 13.68 -11.47 -5.60
C ALA A 76 12.26 -11.59 -5.05
N TYR A 77 11.32 -10.98 -5.74
CA TYR A 77 9.90 -10.97 -5.37
C TYR A 77 9.12 -11.70 -6.45
N PRO A 78 8.62 -12.91 -6.19
CA PRO A 78 7.91 -13.70 -7.19
C PRO A 78 6.58 -13.05 -7.60
N ILE A 79 6.33 -12.93 -8.91
CA ILE A 79 5.09 -12.37 -9.45
C ILE A 79 3.87 -13.15 -8.95
N LYS A 80 3.97 -14.49 -8.83
CA LYS A 80 2.88 -15.31 -8.31
C LYS A 80 2.44 -14.94 -6.88
N ILE A 81 3.34 -14.34 -6.07
CA ILE A 81 3.01 -13.82 -4.74
C ILE A 81 2.43 -12.41 -4.86
N LEU A 82 3.03 -11.55 -5.70
CA LEU A 82 2.56 -10.19 -5.94
C LEU A 82 1.14 -10.16 -6.50
N ASN A 83 0.74 -11.15 -7.30
CA ASN A 83 -0.63 -11.27 -7.82
C ASN A 83 -1.71 -11.30 -6.72
N TRP A 84 -1.35 -11.68 -5.48
CA TRP A 84 -2.28 -11.72 -4.35
C TRP A 84 -2.20 -10.50 -3.45
N HIS A 85 -1.14 -9.69 -3.61
CA HIS A 85 -0.85 -8.58 -2.70
C HIS A 85 -0.67 -7.24 -3.40
N GLU A 86 -0.34 -7.23 -4.69
CA GLU A 86 -0.02 -6.05 -5.52
C GLU A 86 1.14 -5.20 -4.98
N VAL A 87 1.25 -5.05 -3.66
CA VAL A 87 2.27 -4.24 -2.99
C VAL A 87 2.97 -5.07 -1.92
N VAL A 88 4.30 -5.04 -1.94
CA VAL A 88 5.15 -5.55 -0.85
C VAL A 88 5.90 -4.39 -0.24
N ASN A 89 5.70 -4.15 1.05
CA ASN A 89 6.48 -3.20 1.84
C ASN A 89 7.60 -3.92 2.57
N ASP A 90 8.83 -3.59 2.22
CA ASP A 90 10.05 -4.26 2.72
C ASP A 90 11.15 -3.24 3.01
N TYR A 91 12.30 -3.73 3.39
CA TYR A 91 13.52 -2.96 3.62
C TYR A 91 14.72 -3.56 2.86
N ALA A 92 15.55 -2.70 2.29
CA ALA A 92 16.87 -3.06 1.78
C ALA A 92 17.93 -2.48 2.75
N GLY A 93 18.36 -3.28 3.72
CA GLY A 93 19.07 -2.78 4.87
C GLY A 93 18.14 -1.92 5.75
N ASP A 94 18.49 -0.66 5.93
CA ASP A 94 17.70 0.35 6.66
C ASP A 94 16.79 1.20 5.75
N MET A 95 16.90 1.03 4.42
CA MET A 95 16.13 1.77 3.45
C MET A 95 14.76 1.12 3.21
N PRO A 96 13.62 1.81 3.50
CA PRO A 96 12.30 1.29 3.18
C PRO A 96 12.07 1.29 1.67
N ILE A 97 11.47 0.22 1.17
CA ILE A 97 11.14 0.05 -0.24
C ILE A 97 9.71 -0.46 -0.39
N ALA A 98 9.07 -0.10 -1.49
CA ALA A 98 7.82 -0.70 -1.93
C ALA A 98 8.05 -1.37 -3.30
N VAL A 99 7.68 -2.64 -3.39
CA VAL A 99 7.71 -3.39 -4.65
C VAL A 99 6.28 -3.58 -5.11
N THR A 100 6.00 -3.18 -6.34
CA THR A 100 4.65 -3.22 -6.91
C THR A 100 4.63 -3.97 -8.22
N PHE A 101 3.47 -4.56 -8.52
CA PHE A 101 3.22 -5.28 -9.75
C PHE A 101 1.79 -5.04 -10.24
#